data_16a470380cdfe8b8cffe87a9604a3df7
#
_entry.id   16a470380cdfe8b8cffe87a9604a3df7
#
_cell.length_a   1.000
_cell.length_b   1.000
_cell.length_c   1.000
_cell.angle_alpha   90.00
_cell.angle_beta   90.00
_cell.angle_gamma   90.00
#
_symmetry.space_group_name_H-M   'P 1'
#
loop_
_entity.id
_entity.type
_entity.pdbx_description
1 polymer ?
#
loop_
_entity_poly.entity_id
_entity_poly.type
_entity_poly.pdbx_seq_one_letter_code
_entity_poly.pdbx_strand_id
1 'polypeptide(L)'
;MRHWCAVALAALVLAAPVRAQQQDTTRPFVRGGVYDKPYLTTLFGRAAIGGYAEAHARWNHVDGITEDSGFELRRFNLFAATHVSDFVRFAAELEFEEGGAEVILEFAAMDVTIHPAFTLRGGMLLSPLGRFNLSHDSPLNEFTDRPLVSTEIVGVALSEPGLGVLGSLPVGLGRLTYEAYAVNGFHDGLVQSSEGGTRIPLGRRNTEDNNNTPSFVGRVAWSPDLFLEVGASAHHGPYNEFARDGTDIDARRNVTIWVADAELSLAGLRAAGEYVNARVDIPSGLRPIYANRQEGGYGELIYDFGRGWIATMPGAHFSAGVRVDLIDLDRDLRGDSERRVQAGVNFRPTQETALKLSYFRGSARDRFNNLASSAGVRFSIATYF
;
A
#
# COMPACT_ATOMS: atom_id res chain seq x y z
N MET A 1 33.46 12.31 5.87
CA MET A 1 32.92 12.52 7.22
C MET A 1 31.42 12.52 7.09
N ARG A 2 30.79 11.49 7.64
CA ARG A 2 29.36 11.20 7.52
C ARG A 2 28.62 11.93 8.64
N HIS A 3 27.74 12.85 8.30
CA HIS A 3 26.80 13.41 9.26
C HIS A 3 25.43 12.81 9.01
N TRP A 4 25.06 11.87 9.85
CA TRP A 4 23.69 11.40 10.02
C TRP A 4 22.98 12.40 10.93
N CYS A 5 22.03 13.17 10.40
CA CYS A 5 21.10 13.92 11.23
C CYS A 5 20.05 12.96 11.76
N ALA A 6 20.17 12.57 12.99
CA ALA A 6 19.12 11.93 13.75
C ALA A 6 18.04 12.99 14.04
N VAL A 7 16.88 12.87 13.44
CA VAL A 7 15.71 13.67 13.82
C VAL A 7 15.09 13.00 15.04
N ALA A 8 15.39 13.55 16.20
CA ALA A 8 14.69 13.20 17.45
C ALA A 8 13.30 13.84 17.44
N LEU A 9 12.26 13.02 17.29
CA LEU A 9 10.87 13.45 17.46
C LEU A 9 10.62 13.64 18.98
N ALA A 10 10.65 14.89 19.45
CA ALA A 10 10.25 15.22 20.81
C ALA A 10 8.73 15.16 20.92
N ALA A 11 8.23 14.15 21.62
CA ALA A 11 6.81 14.00 21.94
C ALA A 11 6.42 15.05 23.00
N LEU A 12 5.74 16.11 22.59
CA LEU A 12 5.01 16.99 23.50
C LEU A 12 3.62 16.39 23.76
N VAL A 13 3.47 15.71 24.87
CA VAL A 13 2.16 15.24 25.36
C VAL A 13 1.47 16.43 26.04
N LEU A 14 0.59 17.11 25.31
CA LEU A 14 -0.42 18.00 25.89
C LEU A 14 -1.69 17.17 26.14
N ALA A 15 -1.93 16.85 27.41
CA ALA A 15 -3.15 16.19 27.84
C ALA A 15 -4.34 17.14 27.70
N ALA A 16 -5.09 17.04 26.61
CA ALA A 16 -6.42 17.59 26.52
C ALA A 16 -7.44 16.51 26.91
N PRO A 17 -8.55 16.84 27.61
CA PRO A 17 -9.54 15.84 28.00
C PRO A 17 -10.23 15.30 26.75
N VAL A 18 -9.90 14.05 26.41
CA VAL A 18 -10.54 13.29 25.32
C VAL A 18 -11.98 13.00 25.76
N ARG A 19 -12.96 13.65 25.14
CA ARG A 19 -14.33 13.17 25.19
C ARG A 19 -14.36 11.83 24.46
N ALA A 20 -14.65 10.78 25.22
CA ALA A 20 -14.85 9.45 24.67
C ALA A 20 -15.88 9.52 23.54
N GLN A 21 -15.44 9.39 22.29
CA GLN A 21 -16.31 9.10 21.17
C GLN A 21 -16.92 7.72 21.43
N GLN A 22 -18.22 7.61 21.30
CA GLN A 22 -18.93 6.35 21.46
C GLN A 22 -18.27 5.31 20.54
N GLN A 23 -17.67 4.30 21.14
CA GLN A 23 -16.93 3.26 20.45
C GLN A 23 -17.92 2.47 19.59
N ASP A 24 -17.80 2.59 18.27
CA ASP A 24 -18.49 1.70 17.34
C ASP A 24 -17.82 0.32 17.44
N THR A 25 -18.38 -0.54 18.28
CA THR A 25 -17.87 -1.88 18.55
C THR A 25 -18.06 -2.83 17.37
N THR A 26 -18.73 -2.39 16.29
CA THR A 26 -18.99 -3.19 15.09
C THR A 26 -17.86 -3.12 14.07
N ARG A 27 -16.96 -2.14 14.16
CA ARG A 27 -15.81 -2.02 13.26
C ARG A 27 -14.61 -2.82 13.78
N PRO A 28 -13.94 -3.59 12.91
CA PRO A 28 -12.69 -4.23 13.29
C PRO A 28 -11.66 -3.16 13.68
N PHE A 29 -10.82 -3.43 14.69
CA PHE A 29 -9.79 -2.53 15.20
C PHE A 29 -8.69 -2.22 14.17
N VAL A 30 -8.62 -3.01 13.11
CA VAL A 30 -7.67 -2.89 12.01
C VAL A 30 -8.26 -2.01 10.95
N ARG A 31 -7.62 -0.90 10.64
CA ARG A 31 -7.94 -0.08 9.48
C ARG A 31 -7.29 -0.70 8.23
N GLY A 32 -8.07 -0.83 7.19
CA GLY A 32 -7.65 -1.46 5.94
C GLY A 32 -7.96 -2.96 5.89
N GLY A 33 -7.67 -3.56 4.75
CA GLY A 33 -7.96 -4.95 4.46
C GLY A 33 -9.31 -5.17 3.81
N VAL A 34 -9.55 -6.41 3.43
CA VAL A 34 -10.64 -6.80 2.51
C VAL A 34 -12.06 -6.52 3.02
N TYR A 35 -12.26 -6.37 4.33
CA TYR A 35 -13.58 -6.08 4.91
C TYR A 35 -13.74 -4.65 5.45
N ASP A 36 -12.71 -3.82 5.39
CA ASP A 36 -12.79 -2.40 5.76
C ASP A 36 -13.16 -1.52 4.55
N LYS A 37 -13.91 -2.07 3.62
CA LYS A 37 -14.43 -1.38 2.45
C LYS A 37 -15.84 -0.86 2.74
N PRO A 38 -16.23 0.33 2.26
CA PRO A 38 -17.56 0.87 2.43
C PRO A 38 -18.55 0.22 1.47
N TYR A 39 -19.21 -0.85 1.90
CA TYR A 39 -20.28 -1.47 1.14
C TYR A 39 -21.57 -0.70 1.31
N LEU A 40 -22.02 -0.01 0.28
CA LEU A 40 -23.16 0.89 0.35
C LEU A 40 -24.50 0.22 0.08
N THR A 41 -24.51 -0.93 -0.59
CA THR A 41 -25.76 -1.61 -0.97
C THR A 41 -25.71 -3.07 -0.56
N THR A 42 -26.68 -3.49 0.25
CA THR A 42 -26.91 -4.90 0.59
C THR A 42 -27.92 -5.50 -0.36
N LEU A 43 -27.54 -6.55 -1.09
CA LEU A 43 -28.39 -7.31 -1.99
C LEU A 43 -28.89 -8.58 -1.29
N PHE A 44 -30.21 -8.80 -1.30
CA PHE A 44 -30.86 -10.00 -0.74
C PHE A 44 -30.48 -10.33 0.71
N GLY A 45 -30.10 -9.32 1.51
CA GLY A 45 -29.80 -9.46 2.93
C GLY A 45 -28.50 -10.20 3.28
N ARG A 46 -27.76 -10.73 2.30
CA ARG A 46 -26.52 -11.51 2.53
C ARG A 46 -25.31 -10.98 1.76
N ALA A 47 -25.53 -10.37 0.60
CA ALA A 47 -24.46 -9.85 -0.24
C ALA A 47 -24.47 -8.32 -0.21
N ALA A 48 -23.31 -7.70 -0.18
CA ALA A 48 -23.11 -6.27 -0.31
C ALA A 48 -22.24 -5.98 -1.52
N ILE A 49 -22.55 -4.90 -2.23
CA ILE A 49 -21.79 -4.38 -3.35
C ILE A 49 -21.44 -2.93 -3.04
N GLY A 50 -20.27 -2.51 -3.41
CA GLY A 50 -19.78 -1.16 -3.36
C GLY A 50 -18.66 -0.98 -4.37
N GLY A 51 -17.99 0.14 -4.32
CA GLY A 51 -16.86 0.40 -5.20
C GLY A 51 -16.33 1.80 -5.03
N TYR A 52 -15.35 2.16 -5.84
CA TYR A 52 -14.93 3.54 -5.99
C TYR A 52 -14.52 3.86 -7.43
N ALA A 53 -14.56 5.14 -7.76
CA ALA A 53 -14.03 5.65 -9.01
C ALA A 53 -13.06 6.79 -8.73
N GLU A 54 -12.02 6.93 -9.57
CA GLU A 54 -11.06 8.02 -9.52
C GLU A 54 -10.74 8.53 -10.92
N ALA A 55 -10.95 9.83 -11.12
CA ALA A 55 -10.56 10.56 -12.32
C ALA A 55 -9.44 11.57 -12.00
N HIS A 56 -8.47 11.65 -12.88
CA HIS A 56 -7.31 12.52 -12.77
C HIS A 56 -7.25 13.59 -13.85
N ALA A 57 -6.63 14.72 -13.48
CA ALA A 57 -6.00 15.64 -14.43
C ALA A 57 -4.55 15.84 -13.98
N ARG A 58 -3.60 15.72 -14.91
CA ARG A 58 -2.17 15.81 -14.60
C ARG A 58 -1.43 16.74 -15.57
N TRP A 59 -0.41 17.41 -15.04
CA TRP A 59 0.55 18.23 -15.80
C TRP A 59 1.94 17.96 -15.24
N ASN A 60 2.76 17.29 -16.02
CA ASN A 60 4.12 16.88 -15.64
C ASN A 60 5.16 17.60 -16.46
N HIS A 61 6.22 18.03 -15.78
CA HIS A 61 7.43 18.58 -16.39
C HIS A 61 8.64 17.78 -15.91
N VAL A 62 9.49 17.42 -16.84
CA VAL A 62 10.81 16.83 -16.57
C VAL A 62 11.86 17.70 -17.25
N ASP A 63 12.86 18.17 -16.48
CA ASP A 63 13.90 19.08 -16.91
C ASP A 63 13.38 20.33 -17.66
N GLY A 64 12.20 20.83 -17.24
CA GLY A 64 11.54 22.00 -17.82
C GLY A 64 10.70 21.75 -19.07
N ILE A 65 10.62 20.50 -19.54
CA ILE A 65 9.81 20.09 -20.69
C ILE A 65 8.52 19.45 -20.18
N THR A 66 7.37 19.81 -20.77
CA THR A 66 6.10 19.12 -20.49
C THR A 66 6.15 17.74 -21.17
N GLU A 67 6.21 16.68 -20.36
CA GLU A 67 6.23 15.30 -20.87
C GLU A 67 4.85 14.69 -20.95
N ASP A 68 3.98 15.01 -19.99
CA ASP A 68 2.69 14.38 -19.87
C ASP A 68 1.66 15.36 -19.30
N SER A 69 0.57 15.53 -20.04
CA SER A 69 -0.59 16.33 -19.58
C SER A 69 -1.87 15.73 -20.14
N GLY A 70 -2.90 15.63 -19.30
CA GLY A 70 -4.18 15.09 -19.75
C GLY A 70 -5.13 14.72 -18.65
N PHE A 71 -6.23 14.13 -19.08
CA PHE A 71 -7.28 13.59 -18.23
C PHE A 71 -7.31 12.07 -18.35
N GLU A 72 -7.62 11.39 -17.25
CA GLU A 72 -7.64 9.95 -17.18
C GLU A 72 -8.74 9.49 -16.22
N LEU A 73 -9.54 8.49 -16.61
CA LEU A 73 -10.26 7.66 -15.65
C LEU A 73 -9.25 6.65 -15.11
N ARG A 74 -8.68 6.97 -13.94
CA ARG A 74 -7.55 6.22 -13.41
C ARG A 74 -7.95 4.85 -12.93
N ARG A 75 -9.06 4.78 -12.18
CA ARG A 75 -9.57 3.53 -11.59
C ARG A 75 -11.08 3.54 -11.50
N PHE A 76 -11.62 2.36 -11.68
CA PHE A 76 -12.98 2.03 -11.32
C PHE A 76 -12.96 0.65 -10.66
N ASN A 77 -13.26 0.58 -9.36
CA ASN A 77 -13.20 -0.64 -8.59
C ASN A 77 -14.60 -1.07 -8.16
N LEU A 78 -14.85 -2.38 -8.20
CA LEU A 78 -16.09 -3.00 -7.72
C LEU A 78 -15.78 -3.95 -6.56
N PHE A 79 -16.43 -3.75 -5.42
CA PHE A 79 -16.37 -4.59 -4.25
C PHE A 79 -17.57 -5.50 -4.18
N ALA A 80 -17.36 -6.76 -3.83
CA ALA A 80 -18.42 -7.70 -3.48
C ALA A 80 -18.08 -8.39 -2.16
N ALA A 81 -19.03 -8.46 -1.23
CA ALA A 81 -18.85 -9.21 -0.01
C ALA A 81 -20.13 -9.96 0.34
N THR A 82 -19.99 -11.12 0.97
CA THR A 82 -21.12 -11.91 1.46
C THR A 82 -20.78 -12.70 2.72
N HIS A 83 -21.77 -12.88 3.57
CA HIS A 83 -21.76 -13.87 4.64
C HIS A 83 -22.43 -15.13 4.12
N VAL A 84 -21.63 -16.15 3.80
CA VAL A 84 -22.13 -17.47 3.36
C VAL A 84 -22.80 -18.18 4.54
N SER A 85 -22.21 -18.02 5.74
CA SER A 85 -22.76 -18.48 7.02
C SER A 85 -22.20 -17.59 8.15
N ASP A 86 -22.56 -17.89 9.41
CA ASP A 86 -22.03 -17.18 10.58
C ASP A 86 -20.50 -17.27 10.72
N PHE A 87 -19.90 -18.30 10.12
CA PHE A 87 -18.46 -18.57 10.21
C PHE A 87 -17.72 -18.31 8.90
N VAL A 88 -18.42 -18.26 7.75
CA VAL A 88 -17.83 -18.20 6.43
C VAL A 88 -18.20 -16.87 5.77
N ARG A 89 -17.17 -16.13 5.40
CA ARG A 89 -17.30 -14.85 4.66
C ARG A 89 -16.49 -14.94 3.37
N PHE A 90 -16.94 -14.19 2.39
CA PHE A 90 -16.24 -13.98 1.14
C PHE A 90 -16.20 -12.49 0.82
N ALA A 91 -15.08 -12.01 0.31
CA ALA A 91 -14.98 -10.68 -0.28
C ALA A 91 -14.07 -10.72 -1.50
N ALA A 92 -14.38 -9.88 -2.49
CA ALA A 92 -13.60 -9.74 -3.71
C ALA A 92 -13.60 -8.29 -4.18
N GLU A 93 -12.56 -7.92 -4.91
CA GLU A 93 -12.43 -6.63 -5.59
C GLU A 93 -11.93 -6.84 -7.02
N LEU A 94 -12.66 -6.22 -7.96
CA LEU A 94 -12.27 -6.09 -9.36
C LEU A 94 -11.86 -4.65 -9.61
N GLU A 95 -10.65 -4.44 -10.10
CA GLU A 95 -10.11 -3.15 -10.51
C GLU A 95 -10.09 -3.05 -12.03
N PHE A 96 -10.60 -1.93 -12.54
CA PHE A 96 -10.54 -1.55 -13.94
C PHE A 96 -9.61 -0.33 -14.05
N GLU A 97 -8.46 -0.52 -14.67
CA GLU A 97 -7.47 0.55 -14.94
C GLU A 97 -7.45 0.92 -16.42
N GLU A 98 -6.74 2.00 -16.76
CA GLU A 98 -6.57 2.50 -18.14
C GLU A 98 -7.89 2.70 -18.90
N GLY A 99 -8.88 3.29 -18.23
CA GLY A 99 -10.20 3.48 -18.82
C GLY A 99 -10.99 2.18 -19.07
N GLY A 100 -10.61 1.09 -18.41
CA GLY A 100 -11.23 -0.23 -18.53
C GLY A 100 -10.52 -1.17 -19.50
N ALA A 101 -9.36 -0.79 -20.03
CA ALA A 101 -8.56 -1.66 -20.90
C ALA A 101 -7.88 -2.79 -20.12
N GLU A 102 -7.53 -2.57 -18.86
CA GLU A 102 -7.01 -3.59 -17.96
C GLU A 102 -8.04 -3.92 -16.88
N VAL A 103 -8.26 -5.23 -16.64
CA VAL A 103 -9.15 -5.73 -15.58
C VAL A 103 -8.34 -6.67 -14.70
N ILE A 104 -8.29 -6.36 -13.40
CA ILE A 104 -7.50 -7.08 -12.41
C ILE A 104 -8.41 -7.60 -11.32
N LEU A 105 -8.27 -8.87 -10.95
CA LEU A 105 -8.79 -9.38 -9.70
C LEU A 105 -7.81 -8.97 -8.59
N GLU A 106 -8.12 -7.90 -7.88
CA GLU A 106 -7.22 -7.38 -6.86
C GLU A 106 -7.17 -8.31 -5.65
N PHE A 107 -8.31 -8.80 -5.21
CA PHE A 107 -8.39 -9.90 -4.26
C PHE A 107 -9.70 -10.68 -4.42
N ALA A 108 -9.69 -11.94 -3.94
CA ALA A 108 -10.87 -12.78 -3.76
C ALA A 108 -10.60 -13.75 -2.61
N ALA A 109 -11.00 -13.36 -1.40
CA ALA A 109 -10.66 -14.03 -0.16
C ALA A 109 -11.87 -14.71 0.47
N MET A 110 -11.69 -15.94 0.89
CA MET A 110 -12.63 -16.71 1.71
C MET A 110 -12.08 -16.85 3.11
N ASP A 111 -12.87 -16.45 4.10
CA ASP A 111 -12.56 -16.54 5.52
C ASP A 111 -13.44 -17.56 6.21
N VAL A 112 -12.82 -18.44 6.99
CA VAL A 112 -13.50 -19.34 7.94
C VAL A 112 -13.08 -18.93 9.34
N THR A 113 -13.95 -18.20 10.04
CA THR A 113 -13.69 -17.68 11.38
C THR A 113 -14.05 -18.74 12.42
N ILE A 114 -13.04 -19.30 13.08
CA ILE A 114 -13.18 -20.27 14.17
C ILE A 114 -13.27 -19.54 15.50
N HIS A 115 -12.49 -18.47 15.64
CA HIS A 115 -12.44 -17.60 16.80
C HIS A 115 -11.94 -16.20 16.37
N PRO A 116 -12.31 -15.10 17.02
CA PRO A 116 -11.78 -13.77 16.66
C PRO A 116 -10.25 -13.69 16.64
N ALA A 117 -9.58 -14.54 17.42
CA ALA A 117 -8.13 -14.67 17.41
C ALA A 117 -7.62 -15.65 16.34
N PHE A 118 -8.49 -16.34 15.59
CA PHE A 118 -8.06 -17.35 14.63
C PHE A 118 -9.09 -17.53 13.50
N THR A 119 -8.74 -17.02 12.34
CA THR A 119 -9.52 -17.18 11.09
C THR A 119 -8.60 -17.79 10.05
N LEU A 120 -9.09 -18.82 9.37
CA LEU A 120 -8.45 -19.35 8.16
C LEU A 120 -8.85 -18.47 6.98
N ARG A 121 -7.91 -18.13 6.13
CA ARG A 121 -8.12 -17.36 4.89
C ARG A 121 -7.46 -18.06 3.72
N GLY A 122 -8.13 -18.09 2.56
CA GLY A 122 -7.57 -18.61 1.32
C GLY A 122 -8.17 -17.92 0.10
N GLY A 123 -7.42 -17.94 -1.01
CA GLY A 123 -7.85 -17.34 -2.27
C GLY A 123 -6.76 -16.46 -2.92
N MET A 124 -7.16 -15.44 -3.68
CA MET A 124 -6.29 -14.34 -4.09
C MET A 124 -6.25 -13.36 -2.92
N LEU A 125 -5.11 -13.28 -2.25
CA LEU A 125 -4.96 -12.54 -1.00
C LEU A 125 -4.25 -11.21 -1.25
N LEU A 126 -4.83 -10.12 -0.75
CA LEU A 126 -4.09 -8.87 -0.65
C LEU A 126 -2.95 -9.07 0.35
N SER A 127 -1.71 -8.95 -0.13
CA SER A 127 -0.52 -9.27 0.64
C SER A 127 -0.35 -8.28 1.81
N PRO A 128 -0.18 -8.73 3.06
CA PRO A 128 -0.05 -7.84 4.21
C PRO A 128 1.37 -7.24 4.32
N LEU A 129 1.94 -6.84 3.19
CA LEU A 129 3.28 -6.27 3.08
C LEU A 129 3.21 -4.74 3.12
N GLY A 130 3.34 -4.19 4.33
CA GLY A 130 3.12 -2.78 4.61
C GLY A 130 1.64 -2.43 4.81
N ARG A 131 1.40 -1.33 5.51
CA ARG A 131 0.06 -0.82 5.76
C ARG A 131 -0.57 -0.22 4.50
N PHE A 132 0.22 0.47 3.68
CA PHE A 132 -0.29 1.11 2.47
C PHE A 132 -0.86 0.09 1.48
N ASN A 133 -0.27 -1.09 1.34
CA ASN A 133 -0.82 -2.15 0.49
C ASN A 133 -2.22 -2.62 0.93
N LEU A 134 -2.53 -2.53 2.24
CA LEU A 134 -3.83 -2.90 2.80
C LEU A 134 -4.89 -1.78 2.73
N SER A 135 -4.47 -0.52 2.49
CA SER A 135 -5.33 0.67 2.58
C SER A 135 -5.11 1.66 1.44
N HIS A 136 -4.81 1.16 0.23
CA HIS A 136 -4.40 1.96 -0.92
C HIS A 136 -5.56 2.55 -1.74
N ASP A 137 -6.81 2.37 -1.32
CA ASP A 137 -7.99 2.91 -2.02
C ASP A 137 -7.89 4.42 -2.18
N SER A 138 -8.11 4.89 -3.40
CA SER A 138 -7.93 6.29 -3.74
C SER A 138 -8.75 7.28 -2.89
N PRO A 139 -10.02 7.02 -2.52
CA PRO A 139 -10.75 7.95 -1.66
C PRO A 139 -10.17 8.11 -0.25
N LEU A 140 -9.42 7.12 0.26
CA LEU A 140 -8.76 7.17 1.57
C LEU A 140 -7.45 7.97 1.54
N ASN A 141 -6.78 8.01 0.38
CA ASN A 141 -5.49 8.66 0.24
C ASN A 141 -5.63 10.17 0.11
N GLU A 142 -4.73 10.92 0.73
CA GLU A 142 -4.74 12.38 0.69
C GLU A 142 -3.99 12.94 -0.52
N PHE A 143 -3.09 12.15 -1.11
CA PHE A 143 -2.38 12.51 -2.33
C PHE A 143 -2.89 11.67 -3.51
N THR A 144 -2.90 12.29 -4.69
CA THR A 144 -3.29 11.62 -5.94
C THR A 144 -2.30 10.52 -6.29
N ASP A 145 -0.99 10.80 -6.15
CA ASP A 145 0.03 9.80 -6.39
C ASP A 145 0.22 8.89 -5.17
N ARG A 146 0.42 7.60 -5.39
CA ARG A 146 0.82 6.63 -4.37
C ARG A 146 2.26 6.90 -3.91
N PRO A 147 2.68 6.47 -2.70
CA PRO A 147 4.08 6.58 -2.26
C PRO A 147 5.02 5.85 -3.20
N LEU A 148 6.20 6.43 -3.48
CA LEU A 148 7.18 5.81 -4.38
C LEU A 148 7.62 4.42 -3.91
N VAL A 149 7.87 4.24 -2.62
CA VAL A 149 8.29 2.94 -2.09
C VAL A 149 7.23 1.87 -2.29
N SER A 150 5.95 2.25 -2.24
CA SER A 150 4.84 1.33 -2.42
C SER A 150 4.66 0.93 -3.89
N THR A 151 4.96 1.81 -4.85
CA THR A 151 4.89 1.51 -6.30
C THR A 151 6.15 0.83 -6.81
N GLU A 152 7.32 1.33 -6.43
CA GLU A 152 8.61 0.95 -7.06
C GLU A 152 9.31 -0.23 -6.36
N ILE A 153 9.00 -0.53 -5.09
CA ILE A 153 9.61 -1.65 -4.36
C ILE A 153 8.59 -2.72 -3.98
N VAL A 154 7.46 -2.34 -3.32
CA VAL A 154 6.43 -3.31 -2.90
C VAL A 154 5.58 -3.77 -4.09
N GLY A 155 5.21 -2.82 -4.95
CA GLY A 155 4.37 -3.09 -6.12
C GLY A 155 2.88 -3.14 -5.79
N VAL A 156 2.35 -2.11 -5.17
CA VAL A 156 0.93 -1.96 -4.80
C VAL A 156 -0.01 -1.94 -6.03
N ALA A 157 -1.15 -2.61 -6.11
CA ALA A 157 -1.65 -3.54 -5.09
C ALA A 157 -0.99 -4.92 -5.26
N LEU A 158 -0.20 -5.33 -4.27
CA LEU A 158 0.41 -6.66 -4.28
C LEU A 158 -0.62 -7.67 -3.79
N SER A 159 -0.99 -8.60 -4.65
CA SER A 159 -1.91 -9.71 -4.34
C SER A 159 -1.32 -11.01 -4.82
N GLU A 160 -1.55 -12.07 -4.05
CA GLU A 160 -0.93 -13.37 -4.26
C GLU A 160 -1.92 -14.50 -3.97
N PRO A 161 -2.00 -15.53 -4.83
CA PRO A 161 -2.74 -16.75 -4.49
C PRO A 161 -2.09 -17.41 -3.27
N GLY A 162 -2.92 -17.80 -2.29
CA GLY A 162 -2.38 -18.41 -1.09
C GLY A 162 -3.43 -18.79 -0.07
N LEU A 163 -2.93 -19.25 1.08
CA LEU A 163 -3.74 -19.58 2.24
C LEU A 163 -2.96 -19.34 3.53
N GLY A 164 -3.66 -19.13 4.62
CA GLY A 164 -3.05 -18.97 5.92
C GLY A 164 -4.03 -18.56 7.01
N VAL A 165 -3.53 -17.83 7.96
CA VAL A 165 -4.26 -17.47 9.18
C VAL A 165 -4.16 -15.99 9.49
N LEU A 166 -5.20 -15.46 10.08
CA LEU A 166 -5.22 -14.12 10.64
C LEU A 166 -6.02 -14.09 11.95
N GLY A 167 -5.75 -13.07 12.74
CA GLY A 167 -6.47 -12.92 13.99
C GLY A 167 -6.13 -11.64 14.72
N SER A 168 -6.83 -11.45 15.83
CA SER A 168 -6.73 -10.28 16.68
C SER A 168 -6.83 -10.67 18.14
N LEU A 169 -5.91 -10.16 18.94
CA LEU A 169 -5.76 -10.46 20.35
C LEU A 169 -5.77 -9.17 21.17
N PRO A 170 -6.50 -9.10 22.30
CA PRO A 170 -6.34 -8.01 23.24
C PRO A 170 -4.97 -8.13 23.92
N VAL A 171 -4.19 -7.04 23.93
CA VAL A 171 -2.87 -6.98 24.58
C VAL A 171 -2.77 -5.68 25.37
N GLY A 172 -2.76 -5.78 26.71
CA GLY A 172 -2.83 -4.63 27.60
C GLY A 172 -4.12 -3.85 27.39
N LEU A 173 -4.03 -2.54 27.14
CA LEU A 173 -5.17 -1.68 26.82
C LEU A 173 -5.47 -1.66 25.32
N GLY A 174 -4.62 -2.24 24.51
CA GLY A 174 -4.70 -2.21 23.04
C GLY A 174 -5.02 -3.55 22.44
N ARG A 175 -4.75 -3.66 21.14
CA ARG A 175 -5.00 -4.82 20.30
C ARG A 175 -3.79 -5.14 19.44
N LEU A 176 -3.43 -6.41 19.41
CA LEU A 176 -2.47 -6.97 18.48
C LEU A 176 -3.26 -7.65 17.35
N THR A 177 -2.89 -7.38 16.11
CA THR A 177 -3.41 -8.10 14.93
C THR A 177 -2.26 -8.80 14.24
N TYR A 178 -2.56 -9.94 13.62
CA TYR A 178 -1.58 -10.68 12.85
C TYR A 178 -2.21 -11.31 11.62
N GLU A 179 -1.41 -11.42 10.56
CA GLU A 179 -1.69 -12.16 9.34
C GLU A 179 -0.45 -12.95 8.96
N ALA A 180 -0.59 -14.21 8.54
CA ALA A 180 0.51 -15.06 8.11
C ALA A 180 0.02 -16.01 7.02
N TYR A 181 0.61 -15.94 5.82
CA TYR A 181 0.18 -16.65 4.64
C TYR A 181 1.34 -17.36 3.96
N ALA A 182 1.06 -18.55 3.44
CA ALA A 182 1.84 -19.21 2.40
C ALA A 182 1.24 -18.83 1.05
N VAL A 183 2.06 -18.30 0.16
CA VAL A 183 1.67 -17.68 -1.12
C VAL A 183 2.60 -18.17 -2.24
N ASN A 184 2.23 -17.95 -3.50
CA ASN A 184 3.10 -18.28 -4.63
C ASN A 184 4.36 -17.38 -4.69
N GLY A 185 4.29 -16.15 -4.17
CA GLY A 185 5.41 -15.23 -4.16
C GLY A 185 5.68 -14.55 -5.50
N PHE A 186 6.87 -14.02 -5.64
CA PHE A 186 7.32 -13.37 -6.87
C PHE A 186 7.89 -14.37 -7.88
N HIS A 187 7.89 -14.02 -9.16
CA HIS A 187 8.54 -14.78 -10.21
C HIS A 187 9.79 -14.04 -10.76
N ASP A 188 10.55 -14.68 -11.63
CA ASP A 188 11.83 -14.21 -12.17
C ASP A 188 11.75 -12.95 -13.04
N GLY A 189 10.55 -12.48 -13.39
CA GLY A 189 10.32 -11.20 -14.05
C GLY A 189 10.94 -10.00 -13.34
N LEU A 190 11.18 -10.11 -12.03
CA LEU A 190 11.84 -9.05 -11.26
C LEU A 190 13.30 -8.79 -11.67
N VAL A 191 13.99 -9.75 -12.34
CA VAL A 191 15.37 -9.60 -12.89
C VAL A 191 15.41 -9.62 -14.41
N GLN A 192 14.30 -9.78 -15.10
CA GLN A 192 14.23 -9.81 -16.57
C GLN A 192 13.73 -8.48 -17.17
N SER A 193 13.84 -7.42 -16.42
CA SER A 193 13.33 -6.10 -16.80
C SER A 193 14.07 -5.54 -18.02
N SER A 194 13.34 -5.07 -19.02
CA SER A 194 13.86 -4.35 -20.17
C SER A 194 14.47 -2.99 -19.79
N GLU A 195 14.09 -2.43 -18.65
CA GLU A 195 14.61 -1.15 -18.14
C GLU A 195 15.98 -1.28 -17.47
N GLY A 196 16.49 -2.51 -17.36
CA GLY A 196 17.73 -2.82 -16.65
C GLY A 196 17.57 -2.72 -15.14
N GLY A 197 18.37 -3.51 -14.42
CA GLY A 197 18.31 -3.59 -12.98
C GLY A 197 17.22 -4.51 -12.45
N THR A 198 17.11 -4.57 -11.14
CA THR A 198 16.08 -5.32 -10.44
C THR A 198 14.85 -4.42 -10.24
N ARG A 199 13.69 -4.92 -10.65
CA ARG A 199 12.39 -4.25 -10.47
C ARG A 199 11.42 -5.25 -9.85
N ILE A 200 11.38 -5.30 -8.52
CA ILE A 200 10.57 -6.27 -7.77
C ILE A 200 9.10 -6.28 -8.21
N PRO A 201 8.45 -5.13 -8.47
CA PRO A 201 7.06 -5.11 -8.94
C PRO A 201 6.80 -5.87 -10.24
N LEU A 202 7.79 -6.07 -11.10
CA LEU A 202 7.66 -6.84 -12.33
C LEU A 202 7.60 -8.36 -12.10
N GLY A 203 7.98 -8.83 -10.90
CA GLY A 203 7.84 -10.23 -10.48
C GLY A 203 6.48 -10.57 -9.86
N ARG A 204 5.52 -9.64 -9.85
CA ARG A 204 4.16 -9.89 -9.33
C ARG A 204 3.35 -10.80 -10.25
N ARG A 205 2.14 -11.19 -9.78
CA ARG A 205 1.16 -11.98 -10.55
C ARG A 205 1.65 -13.38 -10.89
N ASN A 206 2.38 -14.00 -9.97
CA ASN A 206 2.77 -15.41 -10.04
C ASN A 206 1.57 -16.31 -9.70
N THR A 207 0.59 -16.36 -10.61
CA THR A 207 -0.70 -17.05 -10.37
C THR A 207 -0.60 -18.56 -10.43
N GLU A 208 0.40 -19.11 -11.13
CA GLU A 208 0.57 -20.55 -11.35
C GLU A 208 1.82 -21.13 -10.66
N ASP A 209 2.47 -20.34 -9.78
CA ASP A 209 3.72 -20.71 -9.09
C ASP A 209 4.81 -21.26 -10.02
N ASN A 210 5.74 -20.38 -10.44
CA ASN A 210 6.80 -20.72 -11.39
C ASN A 210 7.84 -21.73 -10.87
N ASN A 211 7.85 -22.09 -9.58
CA ASN A 211 8.89 -22.89 -8.98
C ASN A 211 8.39 -24.00 -8.02
N ASN A 212 7.08 -24.17 -7.89
CA ASN A 212 6.40 -25.16 -7.03
C ASN A 212 6.86 -25.09 -5.55
N THR A 213 7.24 -23.91 -5.07
CA THR A 213 7.72 -23.73 -3.71
C THR A 213 7.12 -22.48 -3.09
N PRO A 214 6.30 -22.58 -2.04
CA PRO A 214 5.63 -21.44 -1.48
C PRO A 214 6.61 -20.41 -0.88
N SER A 215 6.26 -19.17 -1.04
CA SER A 215 6.78 -18.04 -0.28
C SER A 215 5.93 -17.81 0.97
N PHE A 216 6.45 -17.06 1.92
CA PHE A 216 5.74 -16.71 3.14
C PHE A 216 5.68 -15.20 3.30
N VAL A 217 4.50 -14.70 3.64
CA VAL A 217 4.28 -13.31 3.96
C VAL A 217 3.50 -13.18 5.26
N GLY A 218 3.82 -12.18 6.05
CA GLY A 218 3.08 -11.93 7.28
C GLY A 218 3.28 -10.52 7.81
N ARG A 219 2.33 -10.08 8.61
CA ARG A 219 2.30 -8.79 9.30
C ARG A 219 1.87 -8.97 10.74
N VAL A 220 2.46 -8.19 11.61
CA VAL A 220 2.00 -7.98 12.98
C VAL A 220 1.85 -6.48 13.19
N ALA A 221 0.70 -6.07 13.73
CA ALA A 221 0.48 -4.68 14.10
C ALA A 221 -0.09 -4.56 15.51
N TRP A 222 0.32 -3.53 16.22
CA TRP A 222 -0.14 -3.23 17.55
C TRP A 222 -0.74 -1.83 17.60
N SER A 223 -1.97 -1.76 18.11
CA SER A 223 -2.72 -0.53 18.31
C SER A 223 -3.01 -0.39 19.82
N PRO A 224 -2.24 0.44 20.54
CA PRO A 224 -2.50 0.69 21.97
C PRO A 224 -3.84 1.37 22.20
N ASP A 225 -4.28 2.19 21.24
CA ASP A 225 -5.54 2.91 21.17
C ASP A 225 -5.89 3.19 19.71
N LEU A 226 -7.09 3.73 19.44
CA LEU A 226 -7.57 4.08 18.09
C LEU A 226 -6.75 5.17 17.39
N PHE A 227 -5.90 5.89 18.11
CA PHE A 227 -5.11 6.98 17.56
C PHE A 227 -3.73 6.55 17.02
N LEU A 228 -3.21 5.37 17.41
CA LEU A 228 -1.88 4.90 17.02
C LEU A 228 -1.92 3.45 16.57
N GLU A 229 -1.30 3.15 15.44
CA GLU A 229 -0.94 1.81 15.03
C GLU A 229 0.54 1.79 14.63
N VAL A 230 1.25 0.74 15.04
CA VAL A 230 2.60 0.42 14.57
C VAL A 230 2.62 -1.01 14.06
N GLY A 231 3.26 -1.22 12.92
CA GLY A 231 3.28 -2.51 12.25
C GLY A 231 4.65 -2.90 11.71
N ALA A 232 4.83 -4.19 11.56
CA ALA A 232 5.96 -4.77 10.85
C ALA A 232 5.49 -5.95 10.02
N SER A 233 6.02 -6.07 8.81
CA SER A 233 5.72 -7.17 7.91
C SER A 233 6.97 -7.67 7.19
N ALA A 234 6.89 -8.90 6.70
CA ALA A 234 7.95 -9.50 5.93
C ALA A 234 7.39 -10.42 4.86
N HIS A 235 8.08 -10.49 3.73
CA HIS A 235 7.88 -11.47 2.66
C HIS A 235 9.21 -12.19 2.42
N HIS A 236 9.19 -13.52 2.27
CA HIS A 236 10.38 -14.31 1.97
C HIS A 236 10.02 -15.55 1.16
N GLY A 237 10.74 -15.77 0.06
CA GLY A 237 10.62 -17.00 -0.72
C GLY A 237 11.41 -16.96 -2.02
N PRO A 238 11.46 -18.08 -2.73
CA PRO A 238 12.14 -18.18 -4.01
C PRO A 238 11.39 -17.40 -5.10
N TYR A 239 12.14 -16.79 -6.02
CA TYR A 239 11.54 -16.10 -7.16
C TYR A 239 11.88 -16.78 -8.51
N ASN A 240 12.92 -17.60 -8.55
CA ASN A 240 13.35 -18.26 -9.79
C ASN A 240 12.85 -19.69 -9.90
N GLU A 241 12.71 -20.18 -11.11
CA GLU A 241 12.61 -21.59 -11.38
C GLU A 241 14.00 -22.21 -11.16
N PHE A 242 14.15 -23.04 -10.15
CA PHE A 242 15.43 -23.68 -9.79
C PHE A 242 15.41 -25.19 -10.03
N ALA A 243 14.25 -25.81 -10.23
CA ALA A 243 14.09 -27.22 -10.56
C ALA A 243 13.01 -27.41 -11.59
N ARG A 244 13.21 -28.32 -12.56
CA ARG A 244 12.23 -28.68 -13.58
C ARG A 244 12.23 -30.19 -13.77
N ASP A 245 11.04 -30.79 -13.76
CA ASP A 245 10.85 -32.24 -13.89
C ASP A 245 11.74 -33.10 -12.95
N GLY A 246 11.91 -32.60 -11.70
CA GLY A 246 12.73 -33.24 -10.68
C GLY A 246 14.25 -33.09 -10.86
N THR A 247 14.68 -32.23 -11.79
CA THR A 247 16.11 -31.91 -12.03
C THR A 247 16.41 -30.48 -11.60
N ASP A 248 17.46 -30.30 -10.80
CA ASP A 248 17.95 -28.96 -10.44
C ASP A 248 18.58 -28.31 -11.67
N ILE A 249 18.08 -27.12 -12.05
CA ILE A 249 18.51 -26.35 -13.22
C ILE A 249 19.27 -25.07 -12.83
N ASP A 250 19.03 -24.52 -11.63
CA ASP A 250 19.75 -23.37 -11.06
C ASP A 250 19.80 -23.50 -9.53
N ALA A 251 20.56 -22.63 -8.87
CA ALA A 251 20.49 -22.46 -7.43
C ALA A 251 19.18 -21.76 -7.04
N ARG A 252 18.57 -22.19 -5.96
CA ARG A 252 17.41 -21.49 -5.38
C ARG A 252 17.80 -20.08 -4.97
N ARG A 253 17.05 -19.08 -5.46
CA ARG A 253 17.27 -17.64 -5.22
C ARG A 253 16.05 -17.04 -4.60
N ASN A 254 16.24 -16.32 -3.50
CA ASN A 254 15.15 -15.77 -2.72
C ASN A 254 15.04 -14.25 -2.90
N VAL A 255 13.84 -13.76 -2.74
CA VAL A 255 13.55 -12.36 -2.44
C VAL A 255 13.07 -12.26 -0.99
N THR A 256 13.59 -11.25 -0.29
CA THR A 256 13.22 -10.98 1.12
C THR A 256 12.92 -9.50 1.23
N ILE A 257 11.72 -9.16 1.69
CA ILE A 257 11.28 -7.77 1.87
C ILE A 257 10.85 -7.60 3.33
N TRP A 258 11.30 -6.53 3.97
CA TRP A 258 10.90 -6.12 5.29
C TRP A 258 10.25 -4.75 5.23
N VAL A 259 9.15 -4.57 5.92
CA VAL A 259 8.47 -3.28 6.04
C VAL A 259 8.21 -2.98 7.51
N ALA A 260 8.49 -1.73 7.90
CA ALA A 260 8.03 -1.16 9.16
C ALA A 260 7.11 0.01 8.85
N ASP A 261 5.97 0.10 9.52
CA ASP A 261 4.98 1.13 9.29
C ASP A 261 4.39 1.69 10.59
N ALA A 262 3.89 2.91 10.51
CA ALA A 262 3.18 3.53 11.62
C ALA A 262 2.12 4.53 11.11
N GLU A 263 1.03 4.65 11.86
CA GLU A 263 0.03 5.69 11.70
C GLU A 263 -0.38 6.28 13.04
N LEU A 264 -0.47 7.60 13.08
CA LEU A 264 -0.98 8.39 14.20
C LEU A 264 -2.12 9.27 13.72
N SER A 265 -3.24 9.30 14.46
CA SER A 265 -4.39 10.18 14.18
C SER A 265 -4.84 10.83 15.49
N LEU A 266 -4.58 12.12 15.68
CA LEU A 266 -4.89 12.83 16.91
C LEU A 266 -5.33 14.27 16.63
N ALA A 267 -6.51 14.66 17.11
CA ALA A 267 -7.01 16.03 17.07
C ALA A 267 -7.00 16.69 15.66
N GLY A 268 -7.35 15.92 14.63
CA GLY A 268 -7.34 16.37 13.23
C GLY A 268 -5.97 16.29 12.55
N LEU A 269 -4.91 15.96 13.29
CA LEU A 269 -3.60 15.67 12.73
C LEU A 269 -3.49 14.18 12.45
N ARG A 270 -3.04 13.83 11.25
CA ARG A 270 -2.70 12.45 10.84
C ARG A 270 -1.26 12.42 10.36
N ALA A 271 -0.50 11.49 10.86
CA ALA A 271 0.86 11.21 10.40
C ALA A 271 0.96 9.73 10.05
N ALA A 272 1.53 9.41 8.90
CA ALA A 272 1.76 8.04 8.49
C ALA A 272 3.11 7.90 7.78
N GLY A 273 3.65 6.70 7.78
CA GLY A 273 4.87 6.41 7.07
C GLY A 273 5.20 4.94 7.03
N GLU A 274 6.01 4.57 6.03
CA GLU A 274 6.56 3.23 5.87
C GLU A 274 8.03 3.30 5.49
N TYR A 275 8.79 2.33 5.96
CA TYR A 275 10.15 2.04 5.52
C TYR A 275 10.24 0.61 5.03
N VAL A 276 10.83 0.43 3.85
CA VAL A 276 11.00 -0.87 3.18
C VAL A 276 12.47 -1.13 2.97
N ASN A 277 12.90 -2.37 3.23
CA ASN A 277 14.21 -2.89 2.86
C ASN A 277 14.02 -4.22 2.14
N ALA A 278 14.50 -4.33 0.92
CA ALA A 278 14.41 -5.52 0.10
C ALA A 278 15.79 -6.06 -0.27
N ARG A 279 15.89 -7.38 -0.28
CA ARG A 279 17.08 -8.13 -0.72
C ARG A 279 16.68 -9.18 -1.73
N VAL A 280 17.40 -9.22 -2.84
CA VAL A 280 17.20 -10.20 -3.91
C VAL A 280 18.52 -10.96 -4.12
N ASP A 281 18.44 -12.28 -4.12
CA ASP A 281 19.61 -13.12 -4.35
C ASP A 281 20.02 -13.07 -5.81
N ILE A 282 20.96 -12.18 -6.15
CA ILE A 282 21.49 -12.01 -7.50
C ILE A 282 22.84 -12.74 -7.62
N PRO A 283 23.03 -13.58 -8.67
CA PRO A 283 24.32 -14.18 -8.98
C PRO A 283 25.44 -13.12 -9.04
N SER A 284 26.60 -13.43 -8.50
CA SER A 284 27.71 -12.47 -8.41
C SER A 284 28.10 -11.86 -9.75
N GLY A 285 28.05 -12.64 -10.83
CA GLY A 285 28.33 -12.18 -12.19
C GLY A 285 27.27 -11.23 -12.78
N LEU A 286 26.07 -11.20 -12.21
CA LEU A 286 24.96 -10.35 -12.67
C LEU A 286 24.77 -9.09 -11.82
N ARG A 287 25.42 -8.97 -10.66
CA ARG A 287 25.33 -7.80 -9.77
C ARG A 287 25.71 -6.46 -10.41
N PRO A 288 26.60 -6.39 -11.41
CA PRO A 288 26.83 -5.14 -12.14
C PRO A 288 25.59 -4.65 -12.93
N ILE A 289 24.61 -5.56 -13.19
CA ILE A 289 23.40 -5.25 -13.96
C ILE A 289 22.18 -5.19 -13.04
N TYR A 290 22.09 -6.07 -12.04
CA TYR A 290 20.91 -6.25 -11.20
C TYR A 290 21.25 -5.94 -9.74
N ALA A 291 20.45 -5.09 -9.13
CA ALA A 291 20.58 -4.76 -7.72
C ALA A 291 20.21 -5.94 -6.82
N ASN A 292 21.01 -6.16 -5.78
CA ASN A 292 20.70 -7.14 -4.76
C ASN A 292 20.10 -6.52 -3.50
N ARG A 293 20.08 -5.19 -3.37
CA ARG A 293 19.52 -4.46 -2.23
C ARG A 293 18.81 -3.20 -2.69
N GLN A 294 17.57 -3.06 -2.22
CA GLN A 294 16.74 -1.87 -2.42
C GLN A 294 16.22 -1.39 -1.08
N GLU A 295 16.05 -0.10 -0.93
CA GLU A 295 15.41 0.45 0.25
C GLU A 295 14.70 1.77 -0.07
N GLY A 296 13.75 2.11 0.76
CA GLY A 296 13.06 3.38 0.64
C GLY A 296 12.04 3.58 1.74
N GLY A 297 11.38 4.71 1.68
CA GLY A 297 10.30 4.99 2.61
C GLY A 297 9.61 6.29 2.26
N TYR A 298 8.50 6.50 2.92
CA TYR A 298 7.80 7.78 2.92
C TYR A 298 7.37 8.16 4.32
N GLY A 299 7.14 9.46 4.48
CA GLY A 299 6.46 10.02 5.64
C GLY A 299 5.52 11.12 5.20
N GLU A 300 4.31 11.11 5.73
CA GLU A 300 3.30 12.14 5.45
C GLU A 300 2.69 12.71 6.71
N LEU A 301 2.31 13.98 6.61
CA LEU A 301 1.64 14.72 7.67
C LEU A 301 0.46 15.46 7.07
N ILE A 302 -0.73 15.23 7.62
CA ILE A 302 -2.01 15.76 7.14
C ILE A 302 -2.71 16.45 8.30
N TYR A 303 -3.34 17.58 8.03
CA TYR A 303 -4.17 18.29 8.99
C TYR A 303 -5.57 18.52 8.43
N ASP A 304 -6.59 18.05 9.15
CA ASP A 304 -8.01 18.20 8.81
C ASP A 304 -8.57 19.46 9.49
N PHE A 305 -9.26 20.31 8.73
CA PHE A 305 -9.80 21.59 9.20
C PHE A 305 -11.09 21.99 8.50
N GLY A 306 -11.73 23.05 8.97
CA GLY A 306 -12.88 23.68 8.29
C GLY A 306 -14.19 22.90 8.39
N ARG A 307 -14.29 21.90 9.28
CA ARG A 307 -15.56 21.21 9.52
C ARG A 307 -16.62 22.20 10.01
N GLY A 308 -17.81 22.19 9.36
CA GLY A 308 -18.89 23.11 9.66
C GLY A 308 -18.77 24.50 9.01
N TRP A 309 -17.75 24.78 8.20
CA TRP A 309 -17.63 26.06 7.49
C TRP A 309 -18.67 26.25 6.39
N ILE A 310 -19.14 25.17 5.78
CA ILE A 310 -20.11 25.19 4.71
C ILE A 310 -21.48 24.77 5.30
N ALA A 311 -22.37 25.72 5.51
CA ALA A 311 -23.65 25.48 6.18
C ALA A 311 -24.54 24.44 5.47
N THR A 312 -24.46 24.37 4.14
CA THR A 312 -25.20 23.39 3.33
C THR A 312 -24.59 21.99 3.35
N MET A 313 -23.34 21.85 3.83
CA MET A 313 -22.59 20.59 3.92
C MET A 313 -21.89 20.50 5.29
N PRO A 314 -22.62 20.28 6.39
CA PRO A 314 -22.06 20.37 7.76
C PRO A 314 -20.99 19.31 8.05
N GLY A 315 -20.98 18.20 7.32
CA GLY A 315 -19.96 17.15 7.40
C GLY A 315 -18.72 17.41 6.56
N ALA A 316 -18.79 18.37 5.63
CA ALA A 316 -17.67 18.68 4.76
C ALA A 316 -16.49 19.27 5.55
N HIS A 317 -15.30 18.98 5.09
CA HIS A 317 -14.06 19.50 5.66
C HIS A 317 -12.97 19.61 4.59
N PHE A 318 -11.90 20.26 4.95
CA PHE A 318 -10.69 20.37 4.16
C PHE A 318 -9.58 19.59 4.84
N SER A 319 -8.61 19.12 4.08
CA SER A 319 -7.33 18.65 4.59
C SER A 319 -6.19 19.33 3.83
N ALA A 320 -5.07 19.53 4.50
CA ALA A 320 -3.84 19.97 3.86
C ALA A 320 -2.69 19.09 4.37
N GLY A 321 -1.74 18.78 3.49
CA GLY A 321 -0.67 17.89 3.88
C GLY A 321 0.58 17.99 3.04
N VAL A 322 1.62 17.36 3.57
CA VAL A 322 2.91 17.18 2.89
C VAL A 322 3.35 15.72 3.00
N ARG A 323 4.01 15.22 1.95
CA ARG A 323 4.66 13.91 1.93
C ARG A 323 6.06 14.03 1.36
N VAL A 324 6.97 13.27 1.95
CA VAL A 324 8.34 13.08 1.46
C VAL A 324 8.53 11.61 1.15
N ASP A 325 8.96 11.32 -0.06
CA ASP A 325 9.29 9.98 -0.55
C ASP A 325 10.79 9.92 -0.86
N LEU A 326 11.44 8.82 -0.49
CA LEU A 326 12.84 8.55 -0.76
C LEU A 326 12.98 7.07 -1.13
N ILE A 327 13.53 6.77 -2.30
CA ILE A 327 13.82 5.38 -2.71
C ILE A 327 15.22 5.28 -3.31
N ASP A 328 15.81 4.11 -3.14
CA ASP A 328 17.09 3.71 -3.72
C ASP A 328 16.93 2.27 -4.22
N LEU A 329 16.87 2.11 -5.52
CA LEU A 329 16.62 0.84 -6.20
C LEU A 329 17.89 0.01 -6.43
N ASP A 330 19.08 0.58 -6.15
CA ASP A 330 20.33 -0.14 -6.15
C ASP A 330 21.33 0.46 -5.15
N ARG A 331 21.32 -0.05 -3.93
CA ARG A 331 22.18 0.42 -2.83
C ARG A 331 23.69 0.25 -3.07
N ASP A 332 24.08 -0.51 -4.08
CA ASP A 332 25.47 -0.71 -4.44
C ASP A 332 25.96 0.31 -5.48
N LEU A 333 25.05 1.07 -6.10
CA LEU A 333 25.32 2.16 -7.01
C LEU A 333 25.13 3.54 -6.35
N ARG A 334 25.57 4.59 -7.02
CA ARG A 334 25.28 5.99 -6.64
C ARG A 334 24.01 6.55 -7.31
N GLY A 335 23.52 5.87 -8.33
CA GLY A 335 22.31 6.18 -9.08
C GLY A 335 21.14 5.28 -8.68
N ASP A 336 20.19 5.12 -9.60
CA ASP A 336 18.99 4.31 -9.48
C ASP A 336 18.15 4.68 -8.23
N SER A 337 17.96 5.97 -8.03
CA SER A 337 17.31 6.51 -6.83
C SER A 337 16.37 7.68 -7.15
N GLU A 338 15.32 7.82 -6.38
CA GLU A 338 14.38 8.94 -6.52
C GLU A 338 14.03 9.54 -5.16
N ARG A 339 13.79 10.84 -5.17
CA ARG A 339 13.22 11.59 -4.05
C ARG A 339 12.12 12.49 -4.55
N ARG A 340 11.03 12.57 -3.79
CA ARG A 340 9.89 13.42 -4.11
C ARG A 340 9.36 14.10 -2.85
N VAL A 341 9.03 15.38 -2.97
CA VAL A 341 8.27 16.12 -1.96
C VAL A 341 6.96 16.52 -2.60
N GLN A 342 5.87 16.26 -1.92
CA GLN A 342 4.52 16.56 -2.38
C GLN A 342 3.78 17.35 -1.33
N ALA A 343 3.03 18.37 -1.74
CA ALA A 343 2.13 19.14 -0.89
C ALA A 343 0.76 19.20 -1.55
N GLY A 344 -0.31 19.12 -0.75
CA GLY A 344 -1.66 19.09 -1.28
C GLY A 344 -2.69 19.69 -0.36
N VAL A 345 -3.82 20.07 -0.96
CA VAL A 345 -5.03 20.50 -0.27
C VAL A 345 -6.21 19.76 -0.86
N ASN A 346 -7.08 19.24 -0.01
CA ASN A 346 -8.25 18.48 -0.43
C ASN A 346 -9.52 19.11 0.14
N PHE A 347 -10.59 18.96 -0.60
CA PHE A 347 -11.95 19.19 -0.14
C PHE A 347 -12.70 17.87 -0.09
N ARG A 348 -13.27 17.57 1.06
CA ARG A 348 -14.11 16.40 1.30
C ARG A 348 -15.53 16.83 1.58
N PRO A 349 -16.41 16.83 0.56
CA PRO A 349 -17.83 17.16 0.75
C PRO A 349 -18.55 16.13 1.64
N THR A 350 -18.12 14.86 1.57
CA THR A 350 -18.53 13.75 2.42
C THR A 350 -17.30 12.96 2.88
N GLN A 351 -17.46 11.93 3.69
CA GLN A 351 -16.35 11.06 4.09
C GLN A 351 -15.89 10.16 2.93
N GLU A 352 -16.82 9.86 2.00
CA GLU A 352 -16.61 8.95 0.87
C GLU A 352 -15.97 9.65 -0.34
N THR A 353 -16.04 10.98 -0.41
CA THR A 353 -15.62 11.74 -1.61
C THR A 353 -14.48 12.70 -1.29
N ALA A 354 -13.46 12.70 -2.12
CA ALA A 354 -12.31 13.60 -2.06
C ALA A 354 -12.05 14.29 -3.40
N LEU A 355 -12.01 15.62 -3.40
CA LEU A 355 -11.44 16.44 -4.47
C LEU A 355 -10.04 16.84 -4.01
N LYS A 356 -9.02 16.44 -4.75
CA LYS A 356 -7.61 16.60 -4.34
C LYS A 356 -6.88 17.49 -5.33
N LEU A 357 -6.08 18.41 -4.80
CA LEU A 357 -5.14 19.20 -5.57
C LEU A 357 -3.77 19.10 -4.91
N SER A 358 -2.78 18.64 -5.64
CA SER A 358 -1.42 18.51 -5.14
C SER A 358 -0.38 19.01 -6.14
N TYR A 359 0.72 19.49 -5.62
CA TYR A 359 1.94 19.82 -6.35
C TYR A 359 3.07 18.93 -5.83
N PHE A 360 3.86 18.40 -6.73
CA PHE A 360 5.07 17.70 -6.36
C PHE A 360 6.30 18.29 -7.03
N ARG A 361 7.45 18.09 -6.39
CA ARG A 361 8.77 18.29 -6.94
C ARG A 361 9.65 17.09 -6.58
N GLY A 362 10.29 16.55 -7.59
CA GLY A 362 11.14 15.37 -7.47
C GLY A 362 12.46 15.51 -8.19
N SER A 363 13.33 14.57 -7.92
CA SER A 363 14.53 14.32 -8.72
C SER A 363 14.86 12.85 -8.69
N ALA A 364 15.13 12.29 -9.85
CA ALA A 364 15.55 10.92 -10.04
C ALA A 364 17.01 10.87 -10.56
N ARG A 365 17.71 9.84 -10.19
CA ARG A 365 19.01 9.48 -10.78
C ARG A 365 18.89 8.13 -11.43
N ASP A 366 19.27 8.07 -12.70
CA ASP A 366 19.34 6.79 -13.39
C ASP A 366 20.52 5.93 -12.86
N ARG A 367 20.67 4.72 -13.38
CA ARG A 367 21.77 3.82 -13.00
C ARG A 367 23.15 4.36 -13.32
N PHE A 368 23.26 5.29 -14.27
CA PHE A 368 24.52 5.98 -14.64
C PHE A 368 24.74 7.25 -13.83
N ASN A 369 23.87 7.51 -12.84
CA ASN A 369 23.90 8.68 -11.97
C ASN A 369 23.58 10.00 -12.69
N ASN A 370 22.95 9.96 -13.86
CA ASN A 370 22.41 11.16 -14.51
C ASN A 370 21.21 11.65 -13.70
N LEU A 371 21.17 12.96 -13.47
CA LEU A 371 20.11 13.59 -12.70
C LEU A 371 19.01 14.11 -13.65
N ALA A 372 17.78 13.75 -13.37
CA ALA A 372 16.57 14.36 -13.92
C ALA A 372 15.76 15.03 -12.81
N SER A 373 15.20 16.20 -13.08
CA SER A 373 14.35 16.94 -12.16
C SER A 373 12.90 16.91 -12.65
N SER A 374 11.97 16.59 -11.77
CA SER A 374 10.55 16.53 -12.10
C SER A 374 9.73 17.47 -11.23
N ALA A 375 8.65 18.00 -11.79
CA ALA A 375 7.64 18.74 -11.05
C ALA A 375 6.28 18.58 -11.74
N GLY A 376 5.20 18.69 -10.98
CA GLY A 376 3.87 18.61 -11.60
C GLY A 376 2.75 18.96 -10.66
N VAL A 377 1.60 19.20 -11.29
CA VAL A 377 0.32 19.41 -10.61
C VAL A 377 -0.58 18.22 -10.87
N ARG A 378 -1.25 17.77 -9.83
CA ARG A 378 -2.25 16.70 -9.86
C ARG A 378 -3.56 17.23 -9.34
N PHE A 379 -4.62 16.98 -10.06
CA PHE A 379 -5.98 17.10 -9.58
C PHE A 379 -6.67 15.75 -9.69
N SER A 380 -7.41 15.32 -8.68
CA SER A 380 -8.26 14.15 -8.78
C SER A 380 -9.58 14.32 -8.05
N ILE A 381 -10.58 13.57 -8.54
CA ILE A 381 -11.86 13.35 -7.88
C ILE A 381 -11.94 11.84 -7.64
N ALA A 382 -12.06 11.44 -6.38
CA ALA A 382 -12.23 10.06 -5.98
C ALA A 382 -13.44 9.92 -5.07
N THR A 383 -14.27 8.92 -5.32
CA THR A 383 -15.48 8.70 -4.50
C THR A 383 -15.80 7.23 -4.39
N TYR A 384 -16.17 6.79 -3.19
CA TYR A 384 -16.87 5.54 -2.97
C TYR A 384 -18.36 5.64 -3.38
N PHE A 385 -18.97 4.53 -3.76
CA PHE A 385 -20.39 4.40 -4.09
C PHE A 385 -20.97 3.04 -3.69
#